data_69391646578487d7dd9e5cb8e411f0e6
#
_entry.id   69391646578487d7dd9e5cb8e411f0e6
#
_cell.length_a   1.000
_cell.length_b   1.000
_cell.length_c   1.000
_cell.angle_alpha   90.00
_cell.angle_beta   90.00
_cell.angle_gamma   90.00
#
_symmetry.space_group_name_H-M   'P 1'
#
loop_
_entity.id
_entity.type
_entity.pdbx_description
1 polymer ?
#
loop_
_entity_poly.entity_id
_entity_poly.type
_entity_poly.pdbx_seq_one_letter_code
_entity_poly.pdbx_strand_id
1 'polypeptide(L)'
;MQSSQISKTNSAQARSVKLSLAHSPDSDDAFMFYALATKKIKTGNLRFSHTLEDIESLNQKALEGVYDVTAISFHAYAYLADRYMLLPSGGSFGDGYGPLVVARGPLNAQSLKGKRIAVPGKLTTAYLAMRLYEPDFEPVFMSFDRILGRVASGDVDAGVLIHEGQLTYAREGVNKVVDLGEWWNRETQLPLPLGGNGIRRTLDRRIIQQTAKVLSESIRYGLDHREEALEYATEFARGLDPSTADRFVSLYVNDWTLDYGERGRRAVQTLLDRGFERGVLSKQVKVEFVE
;
A
#
# COMPACT_ATOMS: atom_id res chain seq x y z
N MET A 1 -18.95 5.57 66.37
CA MET A 1 -18.94 4.45 65.43
C MET A 1 -19.29 5.01 64.06
N GLN A 2 -18.28 5.33 63.26
CA GLN A 2 -18.46 5.77 61.88
C GLN A 2 -17.88 4.69 60.96
N SER A 3 -18.76 4.00 60.24
CA SER A 3 -18.39 2.97 59.25
C SER A 3 -17.95 3.64 57.96
N SER A 4 -16.67 3.58 57.63
CA SER A 4 -16.14 3.99 56.35
C SER A 4 -16.47 2.92 55.29
N GLN A 5 -17.39 3.25 54.41
CA GLN A 5 -17.62 2.45 53.17
C GLN A 5 -16.47 2.70 52.19
N ILE A 6 -15.63 1.72 52.03
CA ILE A 6 -14.61 1.66 50.96
C ILE A 6 -15.34 1.31 49.67
N SER A 7 -15.51 2.30 48.79
CA SER A 7 -15.97 2.12 47.42
C SER A 7 -14.93 1.31 46.63
N LYS A 8 -15.23 0.03 46.40
CA LYS A 8 -14.48 -0.78 45.43
C LYS A 8 -14.84 -0.32 44.04
N THR A 9 -13.99 0.51 43.44
CA THR A 9 -14.00 0.77 41.98
C THR A 9 -13.67 -0.52 41.26
N ASN A 10 -14.70 -1.19 40.74
CA ASN A 10 -14.57 -2.29 39.80
C ASN A 10 -14.03 -1.73 38.49
N SER A 11 -12.72 -1.72 38.28
CA SER A 11 -12.11 -1.58 36.97
C SER A 11 -12.38 -2.88 36.23
N ALA A 12 -13.48 -2.94 35.48
CA ALA A 12 -13.73 -4.02 34.54
C ALA A 12 -12.54 -4.04 33.55
N GLN A 13 -11.65 -4.99 33.73
CA GLN A 13 -10.54 -5.22 32.83
C GLN A 13 -11.13 -5.51 31.44
N ALA A 14 -11.03 -4.53 30.52
CA ALA A 14 -11.58 -4.68 29.16
C ALA A 14 -11.00 -5.95 28.53
N ARG A 15 -11.86 -6.84 28.06
CA ARG A 15 -11.46 -8.08 27.39
C ARG A 15 -10.50 -7.78 26.25
N SER A 16 -9.40 -8.52 26.20
CA SER A 16 -8.42 -8.43 25.09
C SER A 16 -9.10 -8.83 23.78
N VAL A 17 -8.96 -7.99 22.74
CA VAL A 17 -9.45 -8.21 21.39
C VAL A 17 -8.27 -8.58 20.50
N LYS A 18 -8.31 -9.77 19.91
CA LYS A 18 -7.29 -10.22 18.94
C LYS A 18 -7.71 -9.81 17.54
N LEU A 19 -6.80 -9.19 16.79
CA LEU A 19 -6.98 -8.78 15.40
C LEU A 19 -5.87 -9.38 14.55
N SER A 20 -6.24 -9.94 13.40
CA SER A 20 -5.30 -10.32 12.36
C SER A 20 -4.94 -9.09 11.55
N LEU A 21 -3.64 -8.83 11.41
CA LEU A 21 -3.08 -7.72 10.66
C LEU A 21 -2.11 -8.27 9.60
N ALA A 22 -2.35 -7.95 8.33
CA ALA A 22 -1.52 -8.40 7.23
C ALA A 22 -0.99 -7.22 6.41
N HIS A 23 0.29 -7.27 6.09
CA HIS A 23 0.96 -6.25 5.29
C HIS A 23 2.10 -6.85 4.47
N SER A 24 2.71 -6.09 3.54
CA SER A 24 3.79 -6.62 2.73
C SER A 24 5.09 -6.78 3.55
N PRO A 25 5.98 -7.68 3.13
CA PRO A 25 7.33 -7.78 3.70
C PRO A 25 8.28 -6.79 3.01
N ASP A 26 7.84 -5.56 2.78
CA ASP A 26 8.65 -4.51 2.16
C ASP A 26 9.08 -3.47 3.20
N SER A 27 10.15 -2.75 2.92
CA SER A 27 10.75 -1.86 3.91
C SER A 27 9.86 -0.67 4.29
N ASP A 28 9.00 -0.18 3.40
CA ASP A 28 8.03 0.88 3.70
C ASP A 28 6.93 0.39 4.67
N ASP A 29 6.33 -0.79 4.43
CA ASP A 29 5.38 -1.40 5.36
C ASP A 29 6.05 -1.75 6.70
N ALA A 30 7.25 -2.35 6.67
CA ALA A 30 8.00 -2.66 7.89
C ALA A 30 8.24 -1.40 8.73
N PHE A 31 8.59 -0.28 8.09
CA PHE A 31 8.75 1.01 8.75
C PHE A 31 7.45 1.49 9.40
N MET A 32 6.32 1.45 8.68
CA MET A 32 5.01 1.87 9.18
C MET A 32 4.57 1.07 10.41
N PHE A 33 4.81 -0.23 10.39
CA PHE A 33 4.42 -1.15 11.45
C PHE A 33 5.47 -1.38 12.53
N TYR A 34 6.65 -0.75 12.44
CA TYR A 34 7.77 -0.89 13.36
C TYR A 34 7.34 -0.79 14.84
N ALA A 35 6.72 0.32 15.22
CA ALA A 35 6.37 0.55 16.62
C ALA A 35 5.28 -0.42 17.15
N LEU A 36 4.42 -0.89 16.26
CA LEU A 36 3.41 -1.89 16.60
C LEU A 36 4.02 -3.28 16.74
N ALA A 37 4.86 -3.70 15.78
CA ALA A 37 5.51 -5.01 15.77
C ALA A 37 6.50 -5.16 16.94
N THR A 38 7.23 -4.11 17.28
CA THR A 38 8.23 -4.09 18.37
C THR A 38 7.65 -3.66 19.73
N LYS A 39 6.33 -3.41 19.81
CA LYS A 39 5.60 -3.03 21.04
C LYS A 39 6.09 -1.72 21.68
N LYS A 40 6.55 -0.78 20.87
CA LYS A 40 6.99 0.55 21.32
C LYS A 40 5.82 1.47 21.69
N ILE A 41 4.60 1.17 21.23
CA ILE A 41 3.38 1.92 21.50
C ILE A 41 2.36 1.09 22.29
N LYS A 42 1.46 1.79 22.98
CA LYS A 42 0.38 1.16 23.77
C LYS A 42 -0.83 0.89 22.87
N THR A 43 -1.25 -0.35 22.78
CA THR A 43 -2.42 -0.78 21.99
C THR A 43 -3.70 -0.95 22.79
N GLY A 44 -3.68 -0.57 24.08
CA GLY A 44 -4.81 -0.79 25.00
C GLY A 44 -5.16 -2.26 25.14
N ASN A 45 -6.42 -2.61 24.86
CA ASN A 45 -6.90 -4.00 24.86
C ASN A 45 -6.74 -4.72 23.52
N LEU A 46 -6.24 -4.05 22.46
CA LEU A 46 -5.99 -4.71 21.17
C LEU A 46 -4.71 -5.52 21.21
N ARG A 47 -4.73 -6.66 20.51
CA ARG A 47 -3.58 -7.54 20.29
C ARG A 47 -3.54 -7.91 18.83
N PHE A 48 -2.43 -7.62 18.17
CA PHE A 48 -2.26 -7.87 16.74
C PHE A 48 -1.42 -9.11 16.50
N SER A 49 -1.86 -9.94 15.55
CA SER A 49 -1.07 -11.01 14.97
C SER A 49 -0.68 -10.60 13.56
N HIS A 50 0.61 -10.45 13.30
CA HIS A 50 1.13 -10.02 12.00
C HIS A 50 1.30 -11.20 11.04
N THR A 51 0.90 -10.99 9.78
CA THR A 51 1.16 -11.88 8.65
C THR A 51 1.79 -11.07 7.52
N LEU A 52 2.85 -11.59 6.90
CA LEU A 52 3.60 -10.92 5.85
C LEU A 52 3.41 -11.67 4.53
N GLU A 53 2.87 -10.99 3.52
CA GLU A 53 2.64 -11.53 2.17
C GLU A 53 2.76 -10.42 1.14
N ASP A 54 3.04 -10.79 -0.12
CA ASP A 54 3.05 -9.82 -1.21
C ASP A 54 1.66 -9.20 -1.45
N ILE A 55 1.63 -8.00 -2.02
CA ILE A 55 0.41 -7.19 -2.13
C ILE A 55 -0.67 -7.84 -3.00
N GLU A 56 -0.33 -8.62 -4.05
CA GLU A 56 -1.34 -9.30 -4.86
C GLU A 56 -1.99 -10.45 -4.06
N SER A 57 -1.20 -11.21 -3.31
CA SER A 57 -1.71 -12.24 -2.39
C SER A 57 -2.62 -11.64 -1.32
N LEU A 58 -2.24 -10.50 -0.73
CA LEU A 58 -3.07 -9.76 0.23
C LEU A 58 -4.39 -9.29 -0.40
N ASN A 59 -4.35 -8.76 -1.62
CA ASN A 59 -5.54 -8.36 -2.36
C ASN A 59 -6.51 -9.54 -2.58
N GLN A 60 -5.99 -10.71 -2.98
CA GLN A 60 -6.81 -11.92 -3.19
C GLN A 60 -7.44 -12.40 -1.87
N LYS A 61 -6.66 -12.47 -0.79
CA LYS A 61 -7.16 -12.87 0.54
C LYS A 61 -8.14 -11.86 1.13
N ALA A 62 -8.02 -10.58 0.80
CA ALA A 62 -9.00 -9.57 1.19
C ALA A 62 -10.36 -9.80 0.53
N LEU A 63 -10.41 -10.30 -0.73
CA LEU A 63 -11.66 -10.70 -1.37
C LEU A 63 -12.39 -11.80 -0.60
N GLU A 64 -11.64 -12.68 0.07
CA GLU A 64 -12.18 -13.74 0.92
C GLU A 64 -12.48 -13.25 2.35
N GLY A 65 -12.00 -12.05 2.72
CA GLY A 65 -12.16 -11.48 4.06
C GLY A 65 -11.33 -12.19 5.13
N VAL A 66 -10.12 -12.64 4.79
CA VAL A 66 -9.27 -13.45 5.68
C VAL A 66 -8.78 -12.64 6.87
N TYR A 67 -8.38 -11.37 6.67
CA TYR A 67 -7.77 -10.55 7.70
C TYR A 67 -8.71 -9.46 8.22
N ASP A 68 -8.58 -9.09 9.49
CA ASP A 68 -9.33 -7.98 10.09
C ASP A 68 -8.81 -6.63 9.61
N VAL A 69 -7.49 -6.51 9.49
CA VAL A 69 -6.77 -5.36 8.92
C VAL A 69 -5.78 -5.88 7.88
N THR A 70 -5.75 -5.28 6.72
CA THR A 70 -4.83 -5.70 5.66
C THR A 70 -4.40 -4.55 4.77
N ALA A 71 -3.13 -4.56 4.33
CA ALA A 71 -2.72 -3.73 3.22
C ALA A 71 -3.46 -4.18 1.96
N ILE A 72 -3.91 -3.22 1.15
CA ILE A 72 -4.64 -3.44 -0.11
C ILE A 72 -4.24 -2.41 -1.14
N SER A 73 -4.20 -2.81 -2.40
CA SER A 73 -4.13 -1.87 -3.51
C SER A 73 -5.45 -1.11 -3.67
N PHE A 74 -5.41 0.17 -4.05
CA PHE A 74 -6.66 0.90 -4.30
C PHE A 74 -7.45 0.33 -5.47
N HIS A 75 -6.81 -0.31 -6.45
CA HIS A 75 -7.52 -1.10 -7.46
C HIS A 75 -8.36 -2.21 -6.83
N ALA A 76 -7.76 -2.98 -5.93
CA ALA A 76 -8.49 -4.05 -5.21
C ALA A 76 -9.65 -3.48 -4.38
N TYR A 77 -9.48 -2.31 -3.78
CA TYR A 77 -10.52 -1.67 -2.98
C TYR A 77 -11.83 -1.49 -3.77
N ALA A 78 -11.78 -1.30 -5.09
CA ALA A 78 -12.97 -1.23 -5.92
C ALA A 78 -13.88 -2.46 -5.78
N TYR A 79 -13.33 -3.61 -5.45
CA TYR A 79 -14.04 -4.88 -5.25
C TYR A 79 -14.26 -5.21 -3.77
N LEU A 80 -13.63 -4.45 -2.86
CA LEU A 80 -13.59 -4.70 -1.42
C LEU A 80 -14.45 -3.72 -0.61
N ALA A 81 -14.96 -2.65 -1.22
CA ALA A 81 -15.65 -1.56 -0.53
C ALA A 81 -16.84 -2.01 0.32
N ASP A 82 -17.49 -3.12 -0.05
CA ASP A 82 -18.60 -3.69 0.73
C ASP A 82 -18.11 -4.46 1.99
N ARG A 83 -16.83 -4.80 2.08
CA ARG A 83 -16.22 -5.60 3.17
C ARG A 83 -15.28 -4.79 4.06
N TYR A 84 -14.56 -3.83 3.47
CA TYR A 84 -13.54 -3.04 4.14
C TYR A 84 -13.80 -1.55 4.02
N MET A 85 -13.44 -0.82 5.06
CA MET A 85 -13.25 0.63 5.03
C MET A 85 -11.76 0.93 4.95
N LEU A 86 -11.37 2.04 4.36
CA LEU A 86 -9.97 2.49 4.39
C LEU A 86 -9.65 3.14 5.73
N LEU A 87 -8.49 2.82 6.29
CA LEU A 87 -7.94 3.59 7.40
C LEU A 87 -7.43 4.94 6.87
N PRO A 88 -7.52 6.02 7.67
CA PRO A 88 -7.13 7.36 7.21
C PRO A 88 -5.62 7.58 7.17
N SER A 89 -4.84 6.59 7.60
CA SER A 89 -3.37 6.56 7.62
C SER A 89 -2.84 5.25 7.05
N GLY A 90 -1.55 5.19 6.73
CA GLY A 90 -0.88 4.02 6.17
C GLY A 90 -1.08 3.89 4.65
N GLY A 91 -1.28 5.02 3.96
CA GLY A 91 -1.34 5.04 2.51
C GLY A 91 0.03 5.30 1.88
N SER A 92 0.28 4.62 0.74
CA SER A 92 1.42 4.86 -0.13
C SER A 92 0.97 5.63 -1.36
N PHE A 93 1.60 6.79 -1.59
CA PHE A 93 1.28 7.70 -2.69
C PHE A 93 2.56 8.10 -3.43
N GLY A 94 2.48 8.18 -4.75
CA GLY A 94 3.53 8.76 -5.57
C GLY A 94 3.16 10.19 -5.97
N ASP A 95 3.81 11.21 -5.41
CA ASP A 95 3.57 12.61 -5.75
C ASP A 95 4.61 13.11 -6.77
N GLY A 96 4.30 12.92 -8.07
CA GLY A 96 5.21 13.18 -9.17
C GLY A 96 6.18 12.03 -9.48
N TYR A 97 5.97 10.87 -8.92
CA TYR A 97 6.68 9.61 -9.20
C TYR A 97 5.74 8.44 -8.96
N GLY A 98 6.09 7.23 -9.44
CA GLY A 98 5.25 6.05 -9.21
C GLY A 98 5.82 4.78 -9.87
N PRO A 99 4.97 3.80 -10.15
CA PRO A 99 5.39 2.61 -10.88
C PRO A 99 6.03 2.96 -12.22
N LEU A 100 7.17 2.34 -12.51
CA LEU A 100 7.93 2.58 -13.73
C LEU A 100 7.62 1.54 -14.79
N VAL A 101 7.33 1.98 -16.01
CA VAL A 101 7.38 1.10 -17.17
C VAL A 101 8.80 1.09 -17.71
N VAL A 102 9.39 -0.10 -17.80
CA VAL A 102 10.77 -0.29 -18.28
C VAL A 102 10.80 -1.26 -19.46
N ALA A 103 11.81 -1.11 -20.34
CA ALA A 103 12.07 -2.01 -21.46
C ALA A 103 13.58 -2.19 -21.68
N ARG A 104 13.96 -3.30 -22.34
CA ARG A 104 15.38 -3.62 -22.63
C ARG A 104 16.02 -2.67 -23.63
N GLY A 105 15.27 -2.25 -24.66
CA GLY A 105 15.75 -1.38 -25.73
C GLY A 105 15.09 0.00 -25.70
N PRO A 106 15.43 0.85 -26.65
CA PRO A 106 14.79 2.15 -26.83
C PRO A 106 13.33 1.96 -27.26
N LEU A 107 12.44 1.93 -26.28
CA LEU A 107 11.00 1.90 -26.50
C LEU A 107 10.45 3.27 -26.09
N ASN A 108 9.74 3.94 -26.97
CA ASN A 108 9.05 5.17 -26.60
C ASN A 108 7.66 4.86 -26.03
N ALA A 109 7.12 5.81 -25.28
CA ALA A 109 5.84 5.66 -24.59
C ALA A 109 4.67 5.36 -25.54
N GLN A 110 4.71 5.84 -26.79
CA GLN A 110 3.67 5.60 -27.80
C GLN A 110 3.74 4.20 -28.42
N SER A 111 4.82 3.46 -28.18
CA SER A 111 5.05 2.13 -28.74
C SER A 111 4.59 0.99 -27.81
N LEU A 112 3.88 1.28 -26.71
CA LEU A 112 3.42 0.28 -25.73
C LEU A 112 2.17 -0.47 -26.20
N LYS A 113 1.43 0.09 -27.15
CA LYS A 113 0.23 -0.53 -27.73
C LYS A 113 0.56 -1.90 -28.34
N GLY A 114 -0.25 -2.91 -28.02
CA GLY A 114 -0.10 -4.29 -28.49
C GLY A 114 1.11 -5.03 -27.93
N LYS A 115 1.88 -4.44 -27.00
CA LYS A 115 3.06 -5.06 -26.39
C LYS A 115 2.69 -6.01 -25.25
N ARG A 116 3.48 -7.06 -25.09
CA ARG A 116 3.43 -7.96 -23.96
C ARG A 116 4.12 -7.30 -22.78
N ILE A 117 3.34 -6.83 -21.79
CA ILE A 117 3.87 -6.08 -20.66
C ILE A 117 3.67 -6.88 -19.38
N ALA A 118 4.77 -7.19 -18.70
CA ALA A 118 4.74 -7.82 -17.39
C ALA A 118 4.16 -6.86 -16.34
N VAL A 119 3.21 -7.35 -15.55
CA VAL A 119 2.52 -6.59 -14.50
C VAL A 119 2.47 -7.37 -13.18
N PRO A 120 2.57 -6.70 -12.02
CA PRO A 120 2.83 -7.35 -10.73
C PRO A 120 1.60 -8.06 -10.12
N GLY A 121 0.44 -7.97 -10.74
CA GLY A 121 -0.78 -8.60 -10.27
C GLY A 121 -2.03 -7.95 -10.84
N LYS A 122 -3.09 -8.73 -10.94
CA LYS A 122 -4.35 -8.32 -11.57
C LYS A 122 -5.11 -7.25 -10.76
N LEU A 123 -4.94 -7.26 -9.44
CA LEU A 123 -5.61 -6.34 -8.53
C LEU A 123 -4.71 -5.19 -8.06
N THR A 124 -3.46 -5.12 -8.52
CA THR A 124 -2.55 -4.04 -8.13
C THR A 124 -2.94 -2.71 -8.76
N THR A 125 -2.70 -1.61 -8.04
CA THR A 125 -2.92 -0.26 -8.59
C THR A 125 -1.94 0.04 -9.72
N ALA A 126 -0.76 -0.56 -9.71
CA ALA A 126 0.19 -0.45 -10.83
C ALA A 126 -0.40 -0.96 -12.14
N TYR A 127 -1.14 -2.08 -12.10
CA TYR A 127 -1.87 -2.58 -13.27
C TYR A 127 -3.01 -1.63 -13.68
N LEU A 128 -3.81 -1.12 -12.74
CA LEU A 128 -4.85 -0.14 -13.06
C LEU A 128 -4.26 1.11 -13.72
N ALA A 129 -3.19 1.68 -13.14
CA ALA A 129 -2.53 2.85 -13.68
C ALA A 129 -1.98 2.60 -15.10
N MET A 130 -1.39 1.42 -15.34
CA MET A 130 -0.93 1.01 -16.66
C MET A 130 -2.10 0.92 -17.67
N ARG A 131 -3.24 0.35 -17.28
CA ARG A 131 -4.45 0.25 -18.12
C ARG A 131 -5.07 1.62 -18.42
N LEU A 132 -4.96 2.56 -17.50
CA LEU A 132 -5.41 3.94 -17.72
C LEU A 132 -4.47 4.71 -18.64
N TYR A 133 -3.17 4.42 -18.59
CA TYR A 133 -2.16 5.02 -19.44
C TYR A 133 -2.21 4.50 -20.87
N GLU A 134 -2.15 3.17 -21.06
CA GLU A 134 -2.25 2.47 -22.33
C GLU A 134 -3.25 1.31 -22.19
N PRO A 135 -4.46 1.45 -22.72
CA PRO A 135 -5.47 0.40 -22.60
C PRO A 135 -5.21 -0.84 -23.48
N ASP A 136 -4.52 -0.67 -24.59
CA ASP A 136 -4.37 -1.69 -25.64
C ASP A 136 -3.02 -2.42 -25.55
N PHE A 137 -2.69 -3.01 -24.40
CA PHE A 137 -1.53 -3.88 -24.25
C PHE A 137 -1.93 -5.29 -23.80
N GLU A 138 -1.07 -6.28 -24.01
CA GLU A 138 -1.23 -7.65 -23.56
C GLU A 138 -0.59 -7.82 -22.17
N PRO A 139 -1.36 -7.95 -21.07
CA PRO A 139 -0.80 -8.09 -19.74
C PRO A 139 -0.27 -9.51 -19.51
N VAL A 140 0.95 -9.60 -18.99
CA VAL A 140 1.57 -10.84 -18.53
C VAL A 140 1.71 -10.77 -17.01
N PHE A 141 0.78 -11.41 -16.29
CA PHE A 141 0.77 -11.39 -14.82
C PHE A 141 1.86 -12.29 -14.24
N MET A 142 2.64 -11.73 -13.31
CA MET A 142 3.68 -12.48 -12.60
C MET A 142 4.03 -11.80 -11.28
N SER A 143 4.74 -12.51 -10.39
CA SER A 143 5.27 -11.91 -9.16
C SER A 143 6.22 -10.75 -9.50
N PHE A 144 6.11 -9.65 -8.75
CA PHE A 144 6.80 -8.38 -9.03
C PHE A 144 8.34 -8.53 -9.08
N ASP A 145 8.91 -9.39 -8.25
CA ASP A 145 10.36 -9.68 -8.19
C ASP A 145 10.91 -10.34 -9.46
N ARG A 146 10.05 -10.95 -10.28
CA ARG A 146 10.43 -11.59 -11.54
C ARG A 146 10.39 -10.66 -12.74
N ILE A 147 9.68 -9.53 -12.65
CA ILE A 147 9.40 -8.65 -13.80
C ILE A 147 10.70 -8.11 -14.40
N LEU A 148 11.59 -7.57 -13.57
CA LEU A 148 12.83 -6.96 -14.05
C LEU A 148 13.69 -7.95 -14.83
N GLY A 149 13.89 -9.17 -14.32
CA GLY A 149 14.64 -10.22 -14.99
C GLY A 149 13.99 -10.66 -16.32
N ARG A 150 12.65 -10.71 -16.38
CA ARG A 150 11.92 -11.06 -17.61
C ARG A 150 11.99 -9.99 -18.69
N VAL A 151 12.05 -8.72 -18.30
CA VAL A 151 12.32 -7.62 -19.25
C VAL A 151 13.76 -7.67 -19.73
N ALA A 152 14.73 -7.86 -18.84
CA ALA A 152 16.16 -7.92 -19.18
C ALA A 152 16.48 -9.10 -20.11
N SER A 153 15.85 -10.28 -19.91
CA SER A 153 15.99 -11.44 -20.81
C SER A 153 15.29 -11.25 -22.17
N GLY A 154 14.31 -10.33 -22.27
CA GLY A 154 13.50 -10.14 -23.48
C GLY A 154 12.33 -11.12 -23.60
N ASP A 155 11.95 -11.80 -22.50
CA ASP A 155 10.78 -12.70 -22.48
C ASP A 155 9.45 -11.93 -22.58
N VAL A 156 9.47 -10.63 -22.27
CA VAL A 156 8.39 -9.65 -22.45
C VAL A 156 8.95 -8.38 -23.05
N ASP A 157 8.11 -7.59 -23.71
CA ASP A 157 8.53 -6.35 -24.37
C ASP A 157 8.84 -5.23 -23.38
N ALA A 158 8.06 -5.17 -22.27
CA ALA A 158 8.20 -4.19 -21.20
C ALA A 158 7.69 -4.76 -19.87
N GLY A 159 7.91 -4.04 -18.79
CA GLY A 159 7.39 -4.42 -17.47
C GLY A 159 7.09 -3.23 -16.59
N VAL A 160 6.09 -3.37 -15.72
CA VAL A 160 5.72 -2.38 -14.73
C VAL A 160 6.40 -2.73 -13.41
N LEU A 161 7.37 -1.93 -13.03
CA LEU A 161 8.12 -2.11 -11.78
C LEU A 161 7.44 -1.37 -10.62
N ILE A 162 7.36 -2.05 -9.51
CA ILE A 162 6.97 -1.52 -8.20
C ILE A 162 8.09 -1.83 -7.20
N HIS A 163 7.97 -1.35 -5.97
CA HIS A 163 8.93 -1.56 -4.90
C HIS A 163 10.37 -1.12 -5.29
N GLU A 164 11.36 -1.74 -4.73
CA GLU A 164 12.77 -1.37 -4.89
C GLU A 164 13.29 -1.48 -6.33
N GLY A 165 12.62 -2.27 -7.19
CA GLY A 165 12.93 -2.37 -8.62
C GLY A 165 12.93 -1.02 -9.33
N GLN A 166 12.15 -0.05 -8.82
CA GLN A 166 12.11 1.32 -9.32
C GLN A 166 13.44 2.08 -9.13
N LEU A 167 14.26 1.69 -8.16
CA LEU A 167 15.56 2.31 -7.88
C LEU A 167 16.75 1.55 -8.50
N THR A 168 16.55 0.28 -8.85
CA THR A 168 17.66 -0.62 -9.24
C THR A 168 17.66 -1.01 -10.72
N TYR A 169 16.57 -0.76 -11.46
CA TYR A 169 16.36 -1.24 -12.83
C TYR A 169 17.52 -0.93 -13.80
N ALA A 170 18.15 0.23 -13.66
CA ALA A 170 19.24 0.64 -14.56
C ALA A 170 20.49 -0.28 -14.45
N ARG A 171 20.67 -0.96 -13.31
CA ARG A 171 21.75 -1.93 -13.09
C ARG A 171 21.59 -3.20 -13.93
N GLU A 172 20.34 -3.50 -14.35
CA GLU A 172 19.97 -4.67 -15.14
C GLU A 172 19.94 -4.37 -16.65
N GLY A 173 20.43 -3.21 -17.07
CA GLY A 173 20.52 -2.84 -18.49
C GLY A 173 19.17 -2.58 -19.17
N VAL A 174 18.14 -2.27 -18.39
CA VAL A 174 16.84 -1.82 -18.92
C VAL A 174 16.67 -0.31 -18.76
N ASN A 175 15.80 0.26 -19.57
CA ASN A 175 15.57 1.70 -19.65
C ASN A 175 14.17 2.06 -19.20
N LYS A 176 14.02 3.21 -18.53
CA LYS A 176 12.71 3.80 -18.22
C LYS A 176 12.02 4.23 -19.51
N VAL A 177 10.80 3.77 -19.71
CA VAL A 177 9.91 4.18 -20.81
C VAL A 177 9.00 5.31 -20.34
N VAL A 178 8.33 5.11 -19.21
CA VAL A 178 7.44 6.11 -18.58
C VAL A 178 7.36 5.89 -17.08
N ASP A 179 7.21 6.97 -16.34
CA ASP A 179 6.82 6.97 -14.94
C ASP A 179 5.31 7.24 -14.86
N LEU A 180 4.55 6.27 -14.34
CA LEU A 180 3.08 6.36 -14.26
C LEU A 180 2.63 7.40 -13.22
N GLY A 181 3.44 7.70 -12.22
CA GLY A 181 3.16 8.76 -11.25
C GLY A 181 3.40 10.16 -11.83
N GLU A 182 4.49 10.37 -12.58
CA GLU A 182 4.73 11.60 -13.34
C GLU A 182 3.58 11.87 -14.33
N TRP A 183 3.17 10.85 -15.07
CA TRP A 183 2.04 10.93 -16.00
C TRP A 183 0.74 11.29 -15.28
N TRP A 184 0.40 10.55 -14.21
CA TRP A 184 -0.81 10.78 -13.44
C TRP A 184 -0.88 12.19 -12.84
N ASN A 185 0.23 12.66 -12.26
CA ASN A 185 0.31 14.00 -11.70
C ASN A 185 0.08 15.08 -12.77
N ARG A 186 0.64 14.91 -13.96
CA ARG A 186 0.42 15.83 -15.09
C ARG A 186 -1.04 15.88 -15.52
N GLU A 187 -1.73 14.72 -15.55
CA GLU A 187 -3.11 14.61 -15.99
C GLU A 187 -4.14 15.07 -14.95
N THR A 188 -3.81 14.99 -13.65
CA THR A 188 -4.80 15.18 -12.58
C THR A 188 -4.44 16.24 -11.58
N GLN A 189 -3.18 16.63 -11.52
CA GLN A 189 -2.60 17.49 -10.46
C GLN A 189 -2.77 16.87 -9.05
N LEU A 190 -2.88 15.53 -8.97
CA LEU A 190 -3.01 14.75 -7.75
C LEU A 190 -1.88 13.75 -7.64
N PRO A 191 -1.49 13.33 -6.43
CA PRO A 191 -0.59 12.20 -6.28
C PRO A 191 -1.25 10.93 -6.81
N LEU A 192 -0.44 9.98 -7.32
CA LEU A 192 -0.94 8.65 -7.69
C LEU A 192 -1.11 7.82 -6.42
N PRO A 193 -2.34 7.47 -6.03
CA PRO A 193 -2.55 6.60 -4.89
C PRO A 193 -2.22 5.17 -5.29
N LEU A 194 -1.43 4.45 -4.49
CA LEU A 194 -0.97 3.10 -4.81
C LEU A 194 -1.64 2.03 -3.95
N GLY A 195 -1.57 2.18 -2.65
CA GLY A 195 -2.16 1.27 -1.69
C GLY A 195 -2.44 1.94 -0.35
N GLY A 196 -3.16 1.24 0.51
CA GLY A 196 -3.48 1.68 1.86
C GLY A 196 -3.92 0.50 2.71
N ASN A 197 -4.35 0.78 3.92
CA ASN A 197 -4.80 -0.25 4.84
C ASN A 197 -6.32 -0.28 4.93
N GLY A 198 -6.90 -1.46 4.69
CA GLY A 198 -8.32 -1.73 4.87
C GLY A 198 -8.60 -2.37 6.23
N ILE A 199 -9.71 -1.99 6.85
CA ILE A 199 -10.22 -2.61 8.06
C ILE A 199 -11.62 -3.17 7.84
N ARG A 200 -11.87 -4.36 8.35
CA ARG A 200 -13.12 -5.09 8.14
C ARG A 200 -14.32 -4.33 8.76
N ARG A 201 -15.37 -4.11 7.96
CA ARG A 201 -16.59 -3.39 8.38
C ARG A 201 -17.40 -4.09 9.47
N THR A 202 -17.25 -5.42 9.59
CA THR A 202 -18.00 -6.23 10.58
C THR A 202 -17.47 -6.13 12.01
N LEU A 203 -16.34 -5.47 12.21
CA LEU A 203 -15.80 -5.19 13.53
C LEU A 203 -16.63 -4.13 14.26
N ASP A 204 -16.64 -4.18 15.60
CA ASP A 204 -17.25 -3.14 16.41
C ASP A 204 -16.65 -1.75 16.08
N ARG A 205 -17.49 -0.72 15.98
CA ARG A 205 -17.07 0.65 15.62
C ARG A 205 -15.95 1.18 16.52
N ARG A 206 -15.99 0.87 17.82
CA ARG A 206 -14.95 1.30 18.77
C ARG A 206 -13.62 0.62 18.47
N ILE A 207 -13.65 -0.67 18.07
CA ILE A 207 -12.46 -1.41 17.66
C ILE A 207 -11.87 -0.83 16.38
N ILE A 208 -12.72 -0.49 15.41
CA ILE A 208 -12.30 0.16 14.17
C ILE A 208 -11.59 1.50 14.46
N GLN A 209 -12.22 2.37 15.26
CA GLN A 209 -11.65 3.68 15.63
C GLN A 209 -10.36 3.55 16.44
N GLN A 210 -10.33 2.60 17.41
CA GLN A 210 -9.12 2.35 18.19
C GLN A 210 -7.98 1.82 17.34
N THR A 211 -8.27 0.94 16.36
CA THR A 211 -7.29 0.41 15.42
C THR A 211 -6.72 1.51 14.52
N ALA A 212 -7.58 2.39 13.99
CA ALA A 212 -7.15 3.54 13.19
C ALA A 212 -6.18 4.44 13.97
N LYS A 213 -6.50 4.72 15.24
CA LYS A 213 -5.63 5.51 16.12
C LYS A 213 -4.29 4.82 16.38
N VAL A 214 -4.30 3.52 16.69
CA VAL A 214 -3.08 2.75 16.96
C VAL A 214 -2.17 2.71 15.74
N LEU A 215 -2.73 2.53 14.53
CA LEU A 215 -1.94 2.53 13.30
C LEU A 215 -1.31 3.91 13.05
N SER A 216 -2.07 4.99 13.17
CA SER A 216 -1.55 6.35 13.04
C SER A 216 -0.45 6.64 14.08
N GLU A 217 -0.60 6.17 15.32
CA GLU A 217 0.43 6.28 16.36
C GLU A 217 1.69 5.48 16.01
N SER A 218 1.56 4.29 15.38
CA SER A 218 2.71 3.49 14.94
C SER A 218 3.51 4.22 13.87
N ILE A 219 2.84 4.77 12.86
CA ILE A 219 3.48 5.51 11.77
C ILE A 219 4.18 6.75 12.32
N ARG A 220 3.51 7.53 13.17
CA ARG A 220 4.09 8.73 13.80
C ARG A 220 5.31 8.37 14.62
N TYR A 221 5.24 7.31 15.43
CA TYR A 221 6.40 6.85 16.20
C TYR A 221 7.58 6.51 15.30
N GLY A 222 7.35 5.77 14.20
CA GLY A 222 8.40 5.46 13.23
C GLY A 222 9.04 6.71 12.63
N LEU A 223 8.23 7.72 12.28
CA LEU A 223 8.75 9.00 11.75
C LEU A 223 9.52 9.80 12.81
N ASP A 224 9.06 9.83 14.05
CA ASP A 224 9.73 10.52 15.16
C ASP A 224 11.01 9.80 15.63
N HIS A 225 11.11 8.47 15.38
CA HIS A 225 12.26 7.61 15.73
C HIS A 225 12.84 6.96 14.46
N ARG A 226 13.09 7.79 13.44
CA ARG A 226 13.40 7.35 12.08
C ARG A 226 14.57 6.38 11.99
N GLU A 227 15.63 6.63 12.74
CA GLU A 227 16.83 5.78 12.71
C GLU A 227 16.52 4.34 13.16
N GLU A 228 15.84 4.17 14.30
CA GLU A 228 15.46 2.85 14.80
C GLU A 228 14.45 2.14 13.86
N ALA A 229 13.48 2.90 13.33
CA ALA A 229 12.48 2.35 12.41
C ALA A 229 13.10 1.95 11.07
N LEU A 230 14.10 2.69 10.59
CA LEU A 230 14.83 2.38 9.36
C LEU A 230 15.74 1.17 9.54
N GLU A 231 16.44 1.05 10.68
CA GLU A 231 17.22 -0.14 11.01
C GLU A 231 16.35 -1.40 10.95
N TYR A 232 15.19 -1.38 11.60
CA TYR A 232 14.22 -2.46 11.54
C TYR A 232 13.73 -2.72 10.10
N ALA A 233 13.38 -1.67 9.35
CA ALA A 233 12.87 -1.80 7.99
C ALA A 233 13.92 -2.35 7.01
N THR A 234 15.21 -2.10 7.27
CA THR A 234 16.32 -2.60 6.45
C THR A 234 16.42 -4.14 6.46
N GLU A 235 15.97 -4.80 7.53
CA GLU A 235 15.86 -6.27 7.58
C GLU A 235 14.93 -6.83 6.49
N PHE A 236 14.01 -6.01 5.98
CA PHE A 236 13.03 -6.34 4.95
C PHE A 236 13.42 -5.81 3.55
N ALA A 237 14.53 -5.12 3.42
CA ALA A 237 14.91 -4.42 2.19
C ALA A 237 15.54 -5.33 1.11
N ARG A 238 15.43 -6.65 1.22
CA ARG A 238 15.82 -7.66 0.21
C ARG A 238 17.25 -7.50 -0.34
N GLY A 239 18.19 -7.19 0.54
CA GLY A 239 19.59 -7.07 0.17
C GLY A 239 19.98 -5.73 -0.48
N LEU A 240 19.11 -4.72 -0.41
CA LEU A 240 19.47 -3.35 -0.75
C LEU A 240 20.52 -2.82 0.24
N ASP A 241 21.38 -1.94 -0.26
CA ASP A 241 22.20 -1.15 0.64
C ASP A 241 21.35 -0.19 1.48
N PRO A 242 21.77 0.17 2.71
CA PRO A 242 20.98 1.00 3.62
C PRO A 242 20.53 2.33 3.02
N SER A 243 21.35 2.96 2.17
CA SER A 243 21.03 4.26 1.57
C SER A 243 19.91 4.13 0.51
N THR A 244 19.89 3.04 -0.24
CA THR A 244 18.81 2.75 -1.20
C THR A 244 17.52 2.38 -0.47
N ALA A 245 17.60 1.63 0.64
CA ALA A 245 16.44 1.32 1.48
C ALA A 245 15.85 2.59 2.13
N ASP A 246 16.68 3.48 2.66
CA ASP A 246 16.23 4.78 3.21
C ASP A 246 15.57 5.64 2.15
N ARG A 247 16.15 5.69 0.94
CA ARG A 247 15.54 6.41 -0.18
C ARG A 247 14.17 5.82 -0.54
N PHE A 248 14.02 4.49 -0.58
CA PHE A 248 12.75 3.84 -0.87
C PHE A 248 11.71 4.15 0.20
N VAL A 249 12.05 3.99 1.48
CA VAL A 249 11.16 4.34 2.60
C VAL A 249 10.75 5.81 2.51
N SER A 250 11.68 6.73 2.19
CA SER A 250 11.38 8.18 2.07
C SER A 250 10.39 8.51 0.95
N LEU A 251 10.35 7.71 -0.13
CA LEU A 251 9.39 7.90 -1.20
C LEU A 251 7.96 7.57 -0.75
N TYR A 252 7.78 6.51 0.05
CA TYR A 252 6.45 5.95 0.32
C TYR A 252 5.97 6.12 1.76
N VAL A 253 6.86 6.50 2.71
CA VAL A 253 6.49 6.82 4.09
C VAL A 253 6.76 8.29 4.39
N ASN A 254 5.72 9.10 4.33
CA ASN A 254 5.77 10.54 4.42
C ASN A 254 4.45 11.12 4.97
N ASP A 255 4.19 12.40 4.76
CA ASP A 255 2.98 13.07 5.26
C ASP A 255 1.67 12.41 4.75
N TRP A 256 1.66 11.89 3.51
CA TRP A 256 0.52 11.14 2.96
C TRP A 256 0.24 9.85 3.73
N THR A 257 1.29 9.24 4.28
CA THR A 257 1.17 8.01 5.07
C THR A 257 0.57 8.29 6.44
N LEU A 258 0.87 9.45 7.04
CA LEU A 258 0.28 9.87 8.32
C LEU A 258 -1.21 10.18 8.19
N ASP A 259 -1.59 10.93 7.16
CA ASP A 259 -2.97 11.30 6.86
C ASP A 259 -3.10 11.58 5.36
N TYR A 260 -4.07 10.97 4.73
CA TYR A 260 -4.35 11.22 3.31
C TYR A 260 -4.78 12.68 3.05
N GLY A 261 -5.34 13.36 4.04
CA GLY A 261 -5.94 14.67 3.88
C GLY A 261 -7.03 14.70 2.81
N GLU A 262 -7.58 15.86 2.53
CA GLU A 262 -8.60 16.00 1.47
C GLU A 262 -8.04 15.68 0.08
N ARG A 263 -6.79 16.09 -0.19
CA ARG A 263 -6.14 15.88 -1.49
C ARG A 263 -5.87 14.42 -1.77
N GLY A 264 -5.39 13.64 -0.78
CA GLY A 264 -5.16 12.19 -0.92
C GLY A 264 -6.48 11.41 -1.04
N ARG A 265 -7.49 11.73 -0.23
CA ARG A 265 -8.84 11.14 -0.33
C ARG A 265 -9.45 11.39 -1.71
N ARG A 266 -9.33 12.62 -2.24
CA ARG A 266 -9.75 12.95 -3.61
C ARG A 266 -8.95 12.17 -4.65
N ALA A 267 -7.65 11.97 -4.46
CA ALA A 267 -6.82 11.20 -5.38
C ALA A 267 -7.31 9.75 -5.50
N VAL A 268 -7.62 9.10 -4.37
CA VAL A 268 -8.17 7.72 -4.37
C VAL A 268 -9.51 7.67 -5.11
N GLN A 269 -10.43 8.58 -4.81
CA GLN A 269 -11.72 8.63 -5.50
C GLN A 269 -11.54 8.85 -7.01
N THR A 270 -10.68 9.82 -7.40
CA THR A 270 -10.41 10.14 -8.81
C THR A 270 -9.82 8.94 -9.56
N LEU A 271 -8.93 8.17 -8.93
CA LEU A 271 -8.37 6.95 -9.55
C LEU A 271 -9.46 5.94 -9.87
N LEU A 272 -10.36 5.69 -8.93
CA LEU A 272 -11.44 4.71 -9.10
C LEU A 272 -12.50 5.20 -10.10
N ASP A 273 -12.86 6.48 -10.07
CA ASP A 273 -13.79 7.08 -11.04
C ASP A 273 -13.23 6.96 -12.47
N ARG A 274 -11.95 7.30 -12.71
CA ARG A 274 -11.31 7.12 -14.01
C ARG A 274 -11.21 5.66 -14.42
N GLY A 275 -10.96 4.75 -13.45
CA GLY A 275 -11.00 3.30 -13.71
C GLY A 275 -12.35 2.83 -14.22
N PHE A 276 -13.43 3.34 -13.64
CA PHE A 276 -14.80 3.05 -14.09
C PHE A 276 -15.12 3.72 -15.44
N GLU A 277 -14.85 5.00 -15.61
CA GLU A 277 -15.08 5.75 -16.85
C GLU A 277 -14.35 5.14 -18.07
N ARG A 278 -13.17 4.56 -17.86
CA ARG A 278 -12.39 3.86 -18.88
C ARG A 278 -12.77 2.38 -19.05
N GLY A 279 -13.76 1.89 -18.32
CA GLY A 279 -14.24 0.50 -18.40
C GLY A 279 -13.26 -0.54 -17.86
N VAL A 280 -12.25 -0.13 -17.08
CA VAL A 280 -11.33 -1.04 -16.40
C VAL A 280 -11.99 -1.63 -15.16
N LEU A 281 -12.76 -0.80 -14.44
CA LEU A 281 -13.59 -1.24 -13.31
C LEU A 281 -15.03 -1.46 -13.77
N SER A 282 -15.63 -2.55 -13.30
CA SER A 282 -17.00 -2.94 -13.67
C SER A 282 -18.10 -2.16 -12.95
N LYS A 283 -17.77 -1.48 -11.85
CA LYS A 283 -18.71 -0.68 -11.05
C LYS A 283 -18.06 0.59 -10.54
N GLN A 284 -18.86 1.64 -10.39
CA GLN A 284 -18.45 2.84 -9.69
C GLN A 284 -18.44 2.58 -8.18
N VAL A 285 -17.43 3.08 -7.48
CA VAL A 285 -17.24 2.87 -6.05
C VAL A 285 -17.05 4.19 -5.34
N LYS A 286 -17.85 4.40 -4.30
CA LYS A 286 -17.63 5.51 -3.37
C LYS A 286 -16.62 5.07 -2.32
N VAL A 287 -15.53 5.82 -2.20
CA VAL A 287 -14.49 5.53 -1.20
C VAL A 287 -14.97 5.94 0.20
N GLU A 288 -14.82 5.04 1.15
CA GLU A 288 -15.16 5.31 2.55
C GLU A 288 -13.95 5.11 3.45
N PHE A 289 -13.70 6.12 4.28
CA PHE A 289 -12.65 6.10 5.29
C PHE A 289 -13.24 5.98 6.68
N VAL A 290 -12.47 5.40 7.60
CA VAL A 290 -12.74 5.45 9.03
C VAL A 290 -12.59 6.90 9.50
N GLU A 291 -13.59 7.38 10.27
CA GLU A 291 -13.63 8.70 10.90
C GLU A 291 -13.36 8.61 12.41
#